data_3fa461f9be412034521cc8fa0f45972d
#
_entry.id   3fa461f9be412034521cc8fa0f45972d
#
_cell.length_a   1.000
_cell.length_b   1.000
_cell.length_c   1.000
_cell.angle_alpha   90.00
_cell.angle_beta   90.00
_cell.angle_gamma   90.00
#
_symmetry.space_group_name_H-M   'P 1'
#
loop_
_entity.id
_entity.type
_entity.pdbx_description
1 polymer ?
#
loop_
_entity_poly.entity_id
_entity_poly.type
_entity_poly.pdbx_seq_one_letter_code
_entity_poly.pdbx_strand_id
1 'polypeptide(L)'
;KKATIFMKAVVYEEYCKKTEDGKPDDDFQKILQVKEIDDPKPKPDEVVFKVKAAALNYNDIWGMRGEPVPVPLPHVSGSDAAGDVIAVGDEVLNIKVGDRVVSHSNMSCRVCEACTDGREFDCAKRTIWGFQTGPNWGAFSEITHLPEVNVAKIPDSVSYDDAAAASMTLLTSWHMLVGRAKIRPGQTVLIMGGGSGVGSFGIQIAKLYNCKVIATASPDKLDKCKELGADYAVDHRKDDWHKEVRGITKEIAKQTGVAP
;
A
#
# COMPACT_ATOMS: atom_id res chain seq x y z
N LYS A 1 16.16 29.28 22.98
CA LYS A 1 16.46 28.05 22.22
C LYS A 1 15.28 27.14 22.47
N LYS A 2 14.42 26.82 21.43
CA LYS A 2 13.42 25.77 21.52
C LYS A 2 14.19 24.47 21.63
N ALA A 3 13.86 23.63 22.62
CA ALA A 3 14.42 22.30 22.72
C ALA A 3 14.11 21.54 21.43
N THR A 4 15.12 20.97 20.79
CA THR A 4 14.91 20.01 19.70
C THR A 4 14.26 18.81 20.33
N ILE A 5 13.07 18.45 19.88
CA ILE A 5 12.37 17.23 20.31
C ILE A 5 12.74 16.16 19.30
N PHE A 6 13.07 14.96 19.79
CA PHE A 6 13.50 13.83 19.00
C PHE A 6 12.45 12.75 19.04
N MET A 7 12.22 12.10 17.91
CA MET A 7 11.40 10.90 17.79
C MET A 7 12.25 9.68 17.46
N LYS A 8 11.75 8.50 17.80
CA LYS A 8 12.37 7.24 17.37
C LYS A 8 11.88 6.86 15.98
N ALA A 9 12.80 6.38 15.16
CA ALA A 9 12.51 5.82 13.85
C ALA A 9 13.36 4.58 13.57
N VAL A 10 12.87 3.70 12.70
CA VAL A 10 13.64 2.59 12.16
C VAL A 10 14.35 3.08 10.91
N VAL A 11 15.67 3.17 10.98
CA VAL A 11 16.53 3.77 9.95
C VAL A 11 17.50 2.75 9.40
N TYR A 12 17.79 2.81 8.11
CA TYR A 12 18.96 2.16 7.51
C TYR A 12 19.77 3.19 6.70
N GLU A 13 21.11 3.00 6.72
CA GLU A 13 22.07 3.94 6.13
C GLU A 13 22.81 3.35 4.94
N GLU A 14 22.65 2.06 4.72
CA GLU A 14 23.22 1.32 3.59
C GLU A 14 22.23 0.27 3.08
N TYR A 15 22.41 -0.18 1.85
CA TYR A 15 21.63 -1.29 1.31
C TYR A 15 22.15 -2.63 1.79
N CYS A 16 21.31 -3.67 1.75
CA CYS A 16 21.73 -5.05 1.98
C CYS A 16 22.89 -5.42 1.04
N LYS A 17 23.88 -6.10 1.60
CA LYS A 17 24.98 -6.65 0.80
C LYS A 17 24.46 -7.73 -0.15
N LYS A 18 25.21 -7.96 -1.23
CA LYS A 18 24.95 -9.11 -2.10
C LYS A 18 25.75 -10.30 -1.57
N THR A 19 25.12 -11.47 -1.62
CA THR A 19 25.77 -12.76 -1.34
C THR A 19 26.75 -13.13 -2.45
N GLU A 20 27.56 -14.15 -2.28
CA GLU A 20 28.57 -14.58 -3.29
C GLU A 20 27.94 -14.95 -4.65
N ASP A 21 26.69 -15.43 -4.66
CA ASP A 21 25.93 -15.73 -5.87
C ASP A 21 25.21 -14.48 -6.45
N GLY A 22 25.49 -13.27 -5.93
CA GLY A 22 24.99 -12.00 -6.42
C GLY A 22 23.55 -11.66 -6.03
N LYS A 23 22.90 -12.48 -5.19
CA LYS A 23 21.57 -12.19 -4.64
C LYS A 23 21.65 -11.26 -3.44
N PRO A 24 20.60 -10.47 -3.15
CA PRO A 24 20.54 -9.70 -1.93
C PRO A 24 20.63 -10.62 -0.68
N ASP A 25 21.43 -10.21 0.31
CA ASP A 25 21.37 -10.81 1.65
C ASP A 25 20.13 -10.27 2.35
N ASP A 26 19.13 -11.11 2.52
CA ASP A 26 17.84 -10.74 3.13
C ASP A 26 17.86 -10.74 4.67
N ASP A 27 19.03 -10.76 5.29
CA ASP A 27 19.17 -10.51 6.72
C ASP A 27 19.09 -9.00 7.02
N PHE A 28 17.88 -8.47 6.91
CA PHE A 28 17.59 -7.03 7.08
C PHE A 28 17.92 -6.52 8.48
N GLN A 29 17.99 -7.39 9.49
CA GLN A 29 18.34 -7.00 10.87
C GLN A 29 19.74 -6.42 10.96
N LYS A 30 20.63 -6.75 10.02
CA LYS A 30 22.00 -6.24 9.99
C LYS A 30 22.08 -4.75 9.69
N ILE A 31 21.12 -4.21 8.96
CA ILE A 31 21.12 -2.81 8.52
C ILE A 31 20.08 -1.94 9.22
N LEU A 32 19.04 -2.55 9.82
CA LEU A 32 17.99 -1.80 10.50
C LEU A 32 18.43 -1.38 11.90
N GLN A 33 18.27 -0.10 12.21
CA GLN A 33 18.62 0.50 13.50
C GLN A 33 17.49 1.38 14.00
N VAL A 34 17.19 1.32 15.30
CA VAL A 34 16.33 2.31 15.94
C VAL A 34 17.19 3.53 16.30
N LYS A 35 16.88 4.69 15.73
CA LYS A 35 17.60 5.95 15.95
C LYS A 35 16.66 7.04 16.43
N GLU A 36 17.20 7.98 17.17
CA GLU A 36 16.56 9.28 17.42
C GLU A 36 16.87 10.23 16.27
N ILE A 37 15.82 10.78 15.66
CA ILE A 37 15.89 11.76 14.58
C ILE A 37 15.03 12.98 14.96
N ASP A 38 15.26 14.11 14.32
CA ASP A 38 14.50 15.33 14.58
C ASP A 38 13.01 15.14 14.28
N ASP A 39 12.15 15.65 15.15
CA ASP A 39 10.71 15.72 14.89
C ASP A 39 10.45 16.53 13.62
N PRO A 40 9.56 16.05 12.72
CA PRO A 40 9.18 16.82 11.56
C PRO A 40 8.40 18.08 11.95
N LYS A 41 8.67 19.17 11.23
CA LYS A 41 7.87 20.39 11.30
C LYS A 41 7.03 20.47 10.04
N PRO A 42 5.75 20.83 10.13
CA PRO A 42 4.91 20.92 8.96
C PRO A 42 5.40 22.05 8.04
N LYS A 43 5.49 21.78 6.73
CA LYS A 43 5.50 22.83 5.71
C LYS A 43 4.09 23.41 5.58
N PRO A 44 3.91 24.53 4.85
CA PRO A 44 2.61 25.22 4.79
C PRO A 44 1.43 24.30 4.43
N ASP A 45 1.61 23.34 3.51
CA ASP A 45 0.61 22.42 3.03
C ASP A 45 0.65 21.03 3.70
N GLU A 46 1.47 20.83 4.74
CA GLU A 46 1.69 19.52 5.35
C GLU A 46 0.93 19.31 6.66
N VAL A 47 0.58 18.06 6.88
CA VAL A 47 -0.01 17.51 8.11
C VAL A 47 1.03 16.65 8.80
N VAL A 48 1.29 16.92 10.08
CA VAL A 48 2.15 16.10 10.94
C VAL A 48 1.26 15.28 11.86
N PHE A 49 1.49 13.99 11.94
CA PHE A 49 0.69 13.11 12.79
C PHE A 49 1.54 12.07 13.53
N LYS A 50 1.08 11.74 14.74
CA LYS A 50 1.65 10.66 15.57
C LYS A 50 1.16 9.32 15.04
N VAL A 51 2.08 8.46 14.63
CA VAL A 51 1.77 7.14 14.10
C VAL A 51 1.23 6.24 15.22
N LYS A 52 0.08 5.62 14.96
CA LYS A 52 -0.56 4.62 15.82
C LYS A 52 -0.46 3.21 15.25
N ALA A 53 -0.49 3.11 13.93
CA ALA A 53 -0.28 1.89 13.19
C ALA A 53 0.44 2.16 11.87
N ALA A 54 1.28 1.23 11.44
CA ALA A 54 1.94 1.22 10.14
C ALA A 54 1.90 -0.21 9.58
N ALA A 55 1.80 -0.34 8.26
CA ALA A 55 1.78 -1.64 7.60
C ALA A 55 3.02 -1.85 6.73
N LEU A 56 3.44 -3.12 6.66
CA LEU A 56 4.57 -3.57 5.85
C LEU A 56 4.12 -3.84 4.41
N ASN A 57 4.94 -3.43 3.46
CA ASN A 57 4.77 -3.71 2.04
C ASN A 57 6.05 -4.30 1.44
N TYR A 58 5.93 -4.94 0.29
CA TYR A 58 7.10 -5.52 -0.35
C TYR A 58 8.09 -4.46 -0.87
N ASN A 59 7.63 -3.22 -1.07
CA ASN A 59 8.50 -2.09 -1.41
C ASN A 59 9.48 -1.72 -0.26
N ASP A 60 9.17 -2.02 0.99
CA ASP A 60 10.11 -1.85 2.10
C ASP A 60 11.33 -2.76 1.92
N ILE A 61 11.10 -4.00 1.47
CA ILE A 61 12.16 -4.96 1.12
C ILE A 61 12.95 -4.47 -0.08
N TRP A 62 12.27 -3.97 -1.12
CA TRP A 62 12.96 -3.40 -2.30
C TRP A 62 13.83 -2.21 -1.91
N GLY A 63 13.36 -1.34 -1.02
CA GLY A 63 14.12 -0.20 -0.51
C GLY A 63 15.41 -0.64 0.18
N MET A 64 15.34 -1.63 1.06
CA MET A 64 16.51 -2.19 1.75
C MET A 64 17.49 -2.89 0.80
N ARG A 65 17.01 -3.48 -0.28
CA ARG A 65 17.86 -4.07 -1.35
C ARG A 65 18.45 -3.02 -2.29
N GLY A 66 17.90 -1.80 -2.32
CA GLY A 66 18.26 -0.78 -3.31
C GLY A 66 17.83 -1.13 -4.74
N GLU A 67 16.88 -2.06 -4.90
CA GLU A 67 16.41 -2.60 -6.18
C GLU A 67 14.87 -2.68 -6.19
N PRO A 68 14.21 -2.48 -7.36
CA PRO A 68 14.76 -2.13 -8.67
C PRO A 68 15.16 -0.65 -8.80
N VAL A 69 14.85 0.17 -7.80
CA VAL A 69 15.15 1.61 -7.78
C VAL A 69 15.85 1.93 -6.47
N PRO A 70 17.00 2.63 -6.49
CA PRO A 70 17.66 3.08 -5.27
C PRO A 70 16.78 4.10 -4.54
N VAL A 71 16.79 4.06 -3.22
CA VAL A 71 16.09 5.00 -2.34
C VAL A 71 17.08 5.98 -1.71
N PRO A 72 16.66 7.21 -1.34
CA PRO A 72 17.53 8.13 -0.62
C PRO A 72 17.98 7.55 0.73
N LEU A 73 19.25 7.67 1.06
CA LEU A 73 19.81 7.27 2.36
C LEU A 73 20.28 8.51 3.16
N PRO A 74 20.22 8.52 4.50
CA PRO A 74 19.59 7.51 5.36
C PRO A 74 18.09 7.41 5.11
N HIS A 75 17.49 6.22 5.32
CA HIS A 75 16.10 5.99 4.95
C HIS A 75 15.26 5.49 6.12
N VAL A 76 14.03 6.04 6.21
CA VAL A 76 12.93 5.51 7.02
C VAL A 76 11.88 4.98 6.06
N SER A 77 11.70 3.67 6.02
CA SER A 77 10.68 3.02 5.19
C SER A 77 9.26 3.17 5.76
N GLY A 78 8.34 2.55 5.06
CA GLY A 78 6.93 2.48 5.41
C GLY A 78 6.09 3.46 4.60
N SER A 79 5.21 2.90 3.78
CA SER A 79 4.32 3.66 2.90
C SER A 79 2.89 3.74 3.42
N ASP A 80 2.59 3.05 4.51
CA ASP A 80 1.27 2.95 5.13
C ASP A 80 1.34 3.36 6.59
N ALA A 81 0.64 4.43 6.95
CA ALA A 81 0.52 4.91 8.32
C ALA A 81 -0.88 5.41 8.62
N ALA A 82 -1.34 5.17 9.84
CA ALA A 82 -2.54 5.77 10.41
C ALA A 82 -2.21 6.35 11.78
N GLY A 83 -2.82 7.48 12.13
CA GLY A 83 -2.51 8.15 13.40
C GLY A 83 -3.32 9.39 13.69
N ASP A 84 -2.91 10.11 14.73
CA ASP A 84 -3.55 11.34 15.20
C ASP A 84 -2.75 12.56 14.75
N VAL A 85 -3.42 13.54 14.15
CA VAL A 85 -2.81 14.80 13.75
C VAL A 85 -2.40 15.60 14.98
N ILE A 86 -1.13 16.01 15.02
CA ILE A 86 -0.54 16.80 16.12
C ILE A 86 -0.13 18.20 15.70
N ALA A 87 0.08 18.45 14.41
CA ALA A 87 0.35 19.79 13.88
C ALA A 87 -0.06 19.86 12.40
N VAL A 88 -0.37 21.06 11.93
CA VAL A 88 -0.72 21.36 10.54
C VAL A 88 -0.02 22.63 10.10
N GLY A 89 0.30 22.74 8.81
CA GLY A 89 0.77 23.98 8.19
C GLY A 89 -0.36 24.98 8.01
N ASP A 90 -0.01 26.22 7.70
CA ASP A 90 -0.93 27.35 7.60
C ASP A 90 -1.78 27.37 6.31
N GLU A 91 -1.42 26.55 5.31
CA GLU A 91 -2.20 26.35 4.08
C GLU A 91 -3.10 25.09 4.12
N VAL A 92 -3.07 24.32 5.22
CA VAL A 92 -3.94 23.14 5.41
C VAL A 92 -5.37 23.59 5.67
N LEU A 93 -6.34 23.06 4.90
CA LEU A 93 -7.72 23.52 4.89
C LEU A 93 -8.73 22.56 5.54
N ASN A 94 -8.57 21.27 5.31
CA ASN A 94 -9.59 20.25 5.64
C ASN A 94 -9.23 19.36 6.81
N ILE A 95 -7.96 19.35 7.20
CA ILE A 95 -7.42 18.54 8.31
C ILE A 95 -7.06 19.46 9.47
N LYS A 96 -7.32 19.02 10.71
CA LYS A 96 -7.00 19.76 11.92
C LYS A 96 -6.37 18.89 12.98
N VAL A 97 -5.70 19.50 13.94
CA VAL A 97 -5.15 18.81 15.12
C VAL A 97 -6.26 18.01 15.83
N GLY A 98 -5.95 16.76 16.15
CA GLY A 98 -6.87 15.80 16.75
C GLY A 98 -7.67 14.96 15.75
N ASP A 99 -7.62 15.24 14.45
CA ASP A 99 -8.22 14.37 13.44
C ASP A 99 -7.47 13.03 13.37
N ARG A 100 -8.21 11.94 13.17
CA ARG A 100 -7.68 10.61 12.88
C ARG A 100 -7.46 10.48 11.39
N VAL A 101 -6.25 10.11 10.96
CA VAL A 101 -5.87 10.13 9.55
C VAL A 101 -5.12 8.89 9.11
N VAL A 102 -5.19 8.61 7.81
CA VAL A 102 -4.43 7.58 7.11
C VAL A 102 -3.69 8.18 5.92
N SER A 103 -2.49 7.68 5.66
CA SER A 103 -1.65 8.11 4.54
C SER A 103 -2.22 7.65 3.20
N HIS A 104 -2.00 8.45 2.17
CA HIS A 104 -2.10 8.09 0.75
C HIS A 104 -0.70 8.19 0.14
N SER A 105 -0.06 7.06 -0.06
CA SER A 105 1.38 6.98 -0.38
C SER A 105 1.77 7.45 -1.79
N ASN A 106 0.83 7.51 -2.74
CA ASN A 106 1.14 7.97 -4.09
C ASN A 106 1.22 9.50 -4.15
N MET A 107 2.43 10.01 -4.27
CA MET A 107 2.70 11.43 -4.41
C MET A 107 2.82 11.82 -5.88
N SER A 108 2.31 12.99 -6.24
CA SER A 108 2.37 13.53 -7.60
C SER A 108 2.68 15.03 -7.58
N CYS A 109 3.03 15.60 -8.74
CA CYS A 109 3.37 17.03 -8.81
C CYS A 109 2.16 17.97 -8.78
N ARG A 110 0.94 17.45 -8.96
CA ARG A 110 -0.35 18.17 -8.91
C ARG A 110 -0.59 19.23 -9.99
N VAL A 111 0.41 19.55 -10.83
CA VAL A 111 0.37 20.66 -11.78
C VAL A 111 0.61 20.27 -13.23
N CYS A 112 1.03 19.04 -13.53
CA CYS A 112 1.17 18.57 -14.91
C CYS A 112 -0.19 18.16 -15.50
N GLU A 113 -0.28 18.08 -16.82
CA GLU A 113 -1.49 17.67 -17.54
C GLU A 113 -2.12 16.40 -16.97
N ALA A 114 -1.32 15.35 -16.75
CA ALA A 114 -1.83 14.11 -16.16
C ALA A 114 -2.48 14.33 -14.78
N CYS A 115 -1.89 15.16 -13.91
CA CYS A 115 -2.46 15.47 -12.61
C CYS A 115 -3.73 16.31 -12.70
N THR A 116 -3.77 17.31 -13.58
CA THR A 116 -4.95 18.16 -13.76
C THR A 116 -6.12 17.41 -14.39
N ASP A 117 -5.84 16.33 -15.12
CA ASP A 117 -6.84 15.42 -15.69
C ASP A 117 -7.29 14.29 -14.72
N GLY A 118 -6.82 14.30 -13.46
CA GLY A 118 -7.12 13.22 -12.49
C GLY A 118 -6.44 11.89 -12.80
N ARG A 119 -5.31 11.93 -13.51
CA ARG A 119 -4.47 10.77 -13.87
C ARG A 119 -3.11 10.84 -13.18
N GLU A 120 -3.09 11.12 -11.88
CA GLU A 120 -1.88 11.28 -11.08
C GLU A 120 -0.92 10.08 -11.19
N PHE A 121 -1.45 8.88 -11.46
CA PHE A 121 -0.67 7.68 -11.69
C PHE A 121 0.20 7.75 -12.98
N ASP A 122 -0.12 8.64 -13.93
CA ASP A 122 0.67 8.91 -15.12
C ASP A 122 1.65 10.09 -14.94
N CYS A 123 1.70 10.71 -13.76
CA CYS A 123 2.59 11.82 -13.48
C CYS A 123 4.07 11.38 -13.60
N ALA A 124 4.84 12.08 -14.44
CA ALA A 124 6.26 11.78 -14.62
C ALA A 124 7.12 12.03 -13.35
N LYS A 125 6.60 12.84 -12.41
CA LYS A 125 7.24 13.13 -11.11
C LYS A 125 6.63 12.34 -9.96
N ARG A 126 5.82 11.29 -10.26
CA ARG A 126 5.22 10.49 -9.19
C ARG A 126 6.30 9.77 -8.40
N THR A 127 6.07 9.69 -7.10
CA THR A 127 6.88 8.91 -6.16
C THR A 127 5.97 8.19 -5.17
N ILE A 128 6.52 7.20 -4.51
CA ILE A 128 5.83 6.51 -3.40
C ILE A 128 6.48 6.99 -2.11
N TRP A 129 5.67 7.60 -1.24
CA TRP A 129 6.08 8.02 0.08
C TRP A 129 6.57 6.82 0.92
N GLY A 130 7.65 7.01 1.67
CA GLY A 130 8.26 5.96 2.48
C GLY A 130 9.01 4.88 1.68
N PHE A 131 9.08 5.02 0.34
CA PHE A 131 9.88 4.17 -0.54
C PHE A 131 10.83 5.03 -1.40
N GLN A 132 10.30 5.93 -2.22
CA GLN A 132 11.10 6.77 -3.12
C GLN A 132 11.34 8.18 -2.58
N THR A 133 10.72 8.52 -1.45
CA THR A 133 10.90 9.80 -0.77
C THR A 133 11.95 9.67 0.32
N GLY A 134 12.54 10.78 0.71
CA GLY A 134 13.55 10.81 1.78
C GLY A 134 14.42 12.06 1.70
N PRO A 135 15.48 12.13 2.50
CA PRO A 135 15.87 11.17 3.56
C PRO A 135 14.89 11.17 4.74
N ASN A 136 14.92 10.09 5.54
CA ASN A 136 14.19 9.96 6.82
C ASN A 136 12.68 10.30 6.77
N TRP A 137 11.99 9.90 5.69
CA TRP A 137 10.59 10.28 5.48
C TRP A 137 9.70 9.08 5.11
N GLY A 138 9.23 8.36 6.13
CA GLY A 138 8.37 7.19 5.99
C GLY A 138 7.55 6.94 7.26
N ALA A 139 6.81 5.83 7.29
CA ALA A 139 5.87 5.47 8.34
C ALA A 139 6.52 4.78 9.55
N PHE A 140 7.72 4.20 9.40
CA PHE A 140 8.34 3.47 10.51
C PHE A 140 9.07 4.42 11.47
N SER A 141 8.31 5.40 11.98
CA SER A 141 8.70 6.42 12.94
C SER A 141 7.54 6.73 13.88
N GLU A 142 7.83 7.32 15.05
CA GLU A 142 6.76 7.71 16.00
C GLU A 142 5.91 8.87 15.47
N ILE A 143 6.50 9.76 14.67
CA ILE A 143 5.83 10.92 14.08
C ILE A 143 6.22 10.99 12.61
N THR A 144 5.28 11.31 11.74
CA THR A 144 5.56 11.52 10.32
C THR A 144 4.74 12.67 9.75
N HIS A 145 4.99 13.04 8.50
CA HIS A 145 4.29 14.14 7.84
C HIS A 145 4.02 13.83 6.36
N LEU A 146 2.98 14.46 5.82
CA LEU A 146 2.57 14.35 4.42
C LEU A 146 1.87 15.64 4.00
N PRO A 147 1.89 16.01 2.71
CA PRO A 147 0.97 17.02 2.19
C PRO A 147 -0.47 16.65 2.50
N GLU A 148 -1.33 17.64 2.79
CA GLU A 148 -2.75 17.41 3.11
C GLU A 148 -3.45 16.53 2.08
N VAL A 149 -3.17 16.73 0.80
CA VAL A 149 -3.75 15.96 -0.32
C VAL A 149 -3.35 14.48 -0.32
N ASN A 150 -2.36 14.11 0.48
CA ASN A 150 -1.91 12.74 0.69
C ASN A 150 -2.35 12.16 2.04
N VAL A 151 -3.36 12.77 2.66
CA VAL A 151 -3.91 12.35 3.95
C VAL A 151 -5.43 12.29 3.86
N ALA A 152 -6.04 11.23 4.38
CA ALA A 152 -7.48 11.08 4.43
C ALA A 152 -7.95 10.87 5.88
N LYS A 153 -9.12 11.42 6.25
CA LYS A 153 -9.73 11.16 7.56
C LYS A 153 -10.21 9.72 7.65
N ILE A 154 -9.98 9.10 8.79
CA ILE A 154 -10.45 7.76 9.12
C ILE A 154 -11.83 7.87 9.76
N PRO A 155 -12.87 7.15 9.27
CA PRO A 155 -14.17 7.06 9.97
C PRO A 155 -14.00 6.49 11.37
N ASP A 156 -14.85 6.92 12.32
CA ASP A 156 -14.77 6.48 13.72
C ASP A 156 -14.91 4.97 13.91
N SER A 157 -15.63 4.29 13.00
CA SER A 157 -15.81 2.83 12.99
C SER A 157 -14.60 2.04 12.52
N VAL A 158 -13.56 2.68 11.97
CA VAL A 158 -12.37 2.03 11.42
C VAL A 158 -11.20 2.17 12.41
N SER A 159 -10.54 1.07 12.74
CA SER A 159 -9.35 1.08 13.59
C SER A 159 -8.14 1.68 12.86
N TYR A 160 -7.09 2.08 13.59
CA TYR A 160 -5.83 2.51 12.97
C TYR A 160 -5.14 1.35 12.24
N ASP A 161 -5.24 0.14 12.80
CA ASP A 161 -4.63 -1.06 12.21
C ASP A 161 -5.28 -1.38 10.86
N ASP A 162 -6.62 -1.37 10.79
CA ASP A 162 -7.34 -1.60 9.54
C ASP A 162 -7.06 -0.50 8.51
N ALA A 163 -7.03 0.76 8.95
CA ALA A 163 -6.75 1.89 8.08
C ALA A 163 -5.33 1.82 7.49
N ALA A 164 -4.32 1.54 8.32
CA ALA A 164 -2.94 1.38 7.85
C ALA A 164 -2.81 0.18 6.92
N ALA A 165 -3.37 -0.99 7.27
CA ALA A 165 -3.32 -2.20 6.44
C ALA A 165 -4.03 -2.01 5.08
N ALA A 166 -5.06 -1.17 5.04
CA ALA A 166 -5.82 -0.89 3.82
C ALA A 166 -5.12 0.11 2.88
N SER A 167 -4.32 1.04 3.38
CA SER A 167 -3.85 2.21 2.64
C SER A 167 -3.33 1.88 1.23
N MET A 168 -2.16 1.31 1.08
CA MET A 168 -1.58 1.01 -0.23
C MET A 168 -2.27 -0.17 -0.93
N THR A 169 -2.61 -1.22 -0.21
CA THR A 169 -3.14 -2.45 -0.80
C THR A 169 -4.55 -2.29 -1.32
N LEU A 170 -5.44 -1.60 -0.59
CA LEU A 170 -6.78 -1.26 -1.05
C LEU A 170 -6.73 -0.29 -2.24
N LEU A 171 -5.91 0.78 -2.14
CA LEU A 171 -5.72 1.74 -3.22
C LEU A 171 -5.27 1.05 -4.52
N THR A 172 -4.29 0.16 -4.43
CA THR A 172 -3.79 -0.61 -5.57
C THR A 172 -4.90 -1.47 -6.18
N SER A 173 -5.62 -2.22 -5.36
CA SER A 173 -6.71 -3.10 -5.80
C SER A 173 -7.85 -2.30 -6.44
N TRP A 174 -8.22 -1.17 -5.83
CA TRP A 174 -9.25 -0.27 -6.37
C TRP A 174 -8.83 0.29 -7.73
N HIS A 175 -7.60 0.80 -7.82
CA HIS A 175 -7.08 1.33 -9.07
C HIS A 175 -7.06 0.28 -10.19
N MET A 176 -6.61 -0.95 -9.89
CA MET A 176 -6.60 -2.04 -10.88
C MET A 176 -8.00 -2.42 -11.34
N LEU A 177 -8.92 -2.66 -10.40
CA LEU A 177 -10.23 -3.23 -10.72
C LEU A 177 -11.24 -2.17 -11.17
N VAL A 178 -11.31 -1.05 -10.47
CA VAL A 178 -12.30 0.01 -10.74
C VAL A 178 -11.75 1.01 -11.74
N GLY A 179 -10.55 1.53 -11.50
CA GLY A 179 -9.93 2.55 -12.34
C GLY A 179 -9.53 2.04 -13.73
N ARG A 180 -8.84 0.88 -13.78
CA ARG A 180 -8.25 0.36 -15.03
C ARG A 180 -9.12 -0.70 -15.71
N ALA A 181 -9.49 -1.76 -15.01
CA ALA A 181 -10.30 -2.84 -15.57
C ALA A 181 -11.78 -2.44 -15.72
N LYS A 182 -12.24 -1.44 -14.94
CA LYS A 182 -13.64 -0.94 -14.98
C LYS A 182 -14.64 -2.10 -14.84
N ILE A 183 -14.41 -2.95 -13.84
CA ILE A 183 -15.23 -4.14 -13.58
C ILE A 183 -16.71 -3.77 -13.45
N ARG A 184 -17.59 -4.67 -13.91
CA ARG A 184 -19.04 -4.48 -13.91
C ARG A 184 -19.75 -5.69 -13.29
N PRO A 185 -20.95 -5.50 -12.73
CA PRO A 185 -21.76 -6.61 -12.22
C PRO A 185 -21.91 -7.76 -13.24
N GLY A 186 -21.84 -8.99 -12.77
CA GLY A 186 -21.97 -10.18 -13.58
C GLY A 186 -20.70 -10.65 -14.29
N GLN A 187 -19.64 -9.84 -14.30
CA GLN A 187 -18.36 -10.28 -14.84
C GLN A 187 -17.69 -11.32 -13.93
N THR A 188 -16.83 -12.16 -14.52
CA THR A 188 -15.94 -13.07 -13.81
C THR A 188 -14.55 -12.45 -13.73
N VAL A 189 -14.01 -12.34 -12.51
CA VAL A 189 -12.70 -11.74 -12.22
C VAL A 189 -11.78 -12.81 -11.67
N LEU A 190 -10.60 -12.97 -12.27
CA LEU A 190 -9.52 -13.79 -11.73
C LEU A 190 -8.58 -12.92 -10.89
N ILE A 191 -8.49 -13.24 -9.61
CA ILE A 191 -7.57 -12.59 -8.66
C ILE A 191 -6.39 -13.53 -8.41
N MET A 192 -5.25 -13.21 -9.00
CA MET A 192 -4.02 -13.95 -8.75
C MET A 192 -3.40 -13.52 -7.41
N GLY A 193 -2.96 -14.52 -6.62
CA GLY A 193 -2.40 -14.25 -5.29
C GLY A 193 -3.43 -13.72 -4.29
N GLY A 194 -4.64 -14.30 -4.28
CA GLY A 194 -5.75 -13.89 -3.40
C GLY A 194 -5.40 -13.83 -1.91
N GLY A 195 -4.38 -14.58 -1.48
CA GLY A 195 -3.87 -14.54 -0.10
C GLY A 195 -2.86 -13.43 0.19
N SER A 196 -2.57 -12.52 -0.75
CA SER A 196 -1.75 -11.32 -0.54
C SER A 196 -2.60 -10.13 -0.09
N GLY A 197 -1.97 -9.06 0.42
CA GLY A 197 -2.69 -7.84 0.79
C GLY A 197 -3.51 -7.26 -0.36
N VAL A 198 -2.91 -7.12 -1.55
CA VAL A 198 -3.63 -6.65 -2.76
C VAL A 198 -4.71 -7.64 -3.18
N GLY A 199 -4.42 -8.95 -3.18
CA GLY A 199 -5.38 -9.98 -3.59
C GLY A 199 -6.60 -10.04 -2.65
N SER A 200 -6.40 -9.92 -1.34
CA SER A 200 -7.48 -9.95 -0.36
C SER A 200 -8.48 -8.80 -0.53
N PHE A 201 -7.99 -7.58 -0.76
CA PHE A 201 -8.85 -6.45 -1.12
C PHE A 201 -9.45 -6.59 -2.51
N GLY A 202 -8.70 -7.17 -3.47
CA GLY A 202 -9.21 -7.44 -4.81
C GLY A 202 -10.44 -8.35 -4.80
N ILE A 203 -10.43 -9.42 -3.99
CA ILE A 203 -11.59 -10.31 -3.80
C ILE A 203 -12.79 -9.50 -3.28
N GLN A 204 -12.61 -8.74 -2.20
CA GLN A 204 -13.68 -7.99 -1.56
C GLN A 204 -14.26 -6.90 -2.48
N ILE A 205 -13.41 -6.15 -3.18
CA ILE A 205 -13.86 -5.14 -4.16
C ILE A 205 -14.65 -5.79 -5.29
N ALA A 206 -14.17 -6.89 -5.87
CA ALA A 206 -14.88 -7.58 -6.94
C ALA A 206 -16.24 -8.11 -6.47
N LYS A 207 -16.35 -8.58 -5.22
CA LYS A 207 -17.64 -8.98 -4.62
C LYS A 207 -18.55 -7.78 -4.38
N LEU A 208 -18.02 -6.64 -3.93
CA LEU A 208 -18.79 -5.39 -3.79
C LEU A 208 -19.41 -4.95 -5.11
N TYR A 209 -18.72 -5.21 -6.24
CA TYR A 209 -19.22 -4.97 -7.59
C TYR A 209 -20.09 -6.11 -8.16
N ASN A 210 -20.51 -7.09 -7.33
CA ASN A 210 -21.31 -8.24 -7.75
C ASN A 210 -20.67 -9.06 -8.89
N CYS A 211 -19.33 -9.17 -8.90
CA CYS A 211 -18.60 -10.05 -9.80
C CYS A 211 -18.56 -11.48 -9.26
N LYS A 212 -18.39 -12.45 -10.17
CA LYS A 212 -17.92 -13.79 -9.83
C LYS A 212 -16.42 -13.76 -9.65
N VAL A 213 -15.91 -14.32 -8.54
CA VAL A 213 -14.49 -14.25 -8.18
C VAL A 213 -13.86 -15.64 -8.16
N ILE A 214 -12.84 -15.82 -8.99
CA ILE A 214 -11.92 -16.95 -8.93
C ILE A 214 -10.62 -16.41 -8.33
N ALA A 215 -10.17 -16.94 -7.20
CA ALA A 215 -8.91 -16.53 -6.58
C ALA A 215 -7.88 -17.66 -6.68
N THR A 216 -6.60 -17.33 -6.94
CA THR A 216 -5.52 -18.30 -6.78
C THR A 216 -4.74 -17.99 -5.52
N ALA A 217 -4.34 -19.01 -4.78
CA ALA A 217 -3.54 -18.86 -3.56
C ALA A 217 -2.72 -20.12 -3.29
N SER A 218 -1.83 -20.09 -2.30
CA SER A 218 -1.22 -21.29 -1.72
C SER A 218 -2.26 -22.10 -0.93
N PRO A 219 -2.07 -23.43 -0.77
CA PRO A 219 -3.04 -24.30 -0.11
C PRO A 219 -3.51 -23.80 1.26
N ASP A 220 -2.59 -23.27 2.06
CA ASP A 220 -2.82 -22.75 3.40
C ASP A 220 -3.70 -21.49 3.45
N LYS A 221 -3.94 -20.83 2.29
CA LYS A 221 -4.71 -19.58 2.17
C LYS A 221 -6.00 -19.71 1.36
N LEU A 222 -6.32 -20.90 0.85
CA LEU A 222 -7.51 -21.10 0.01
C LEU A 222 -8.81 -20.82 0.76
N ASP A 223 -8.92 -21.32 2.00
CA ASP A 223 -10.12 -21.09 2.80
C ASP A 223 -10.28 -19.61 3.16
N LYS A 224 -9.17 -18.92 3.44
CA LYS A 224 -9.20 -17.48 3.66
C LYS A 224 -9.71 -16.70 2.45
N CYS A 225 -9.33 -17.10 1.24
CA CYS A 225 -9.88 -16.49 0.02
C CYS A 225 -11.41 -16.68 -0.08
N LYS A 226 -11.94 -17.87 0.30
CA LYS A 226 -13.38 -18.12 0.31
C LYS A 226 -14.10 -17.30 1.38
N GLU A 227 -13.54 -17.19 2.59
CA GLU A 227 -14.05 -16.33 3.67
C GLU A 227 -14.16 -14.87 3.24
N LEU A 228 -13.21 -14.38 2.43
CA LEU A 228 -13.23 -13.03 1.86
C LEU A 228 -14.24 -12.86 0.72
N GLY A 229 -14.89 -13.97 0.29
CA GLY A 229 -15.97 -13.95 -0.69
C GLY A 229 -15.60 -14.52 -2.07
N ALA A 230 -14.42 -15.13 -2.26
CA ALA A 230 -14.13 -15.80 -3.52
C ALA A 230 -15.11 -16.96 -3.76
N ASP A 231 -15.74 -16.97 -4.94
CA ASP A 231 -16.65 -18.06 -5.34
C ASP A 231 -15.87 -19.36 -5.58
N TYR A 232 -14.64 -19.24 -6.05
CA TYR A 232 -13.72 -20.36 -6.29
C TYR A 232 -12.32 -19.98 -5.80
N ALA A 233 -11.62 -20.94 -5.19
CA ALA A 233 -10.24 -20.79 -4.77
C ALA A 233 -9.40 -21.95 -5.31
N VAL A 234 -8.34 -21.63 -6.05
CA VAL A 234 -7.51 -22.58 -6.81
C VAL A 234 -6.07 -22.52 -6.30
N ASP A 235 -5.50 -23.71 -6.06
CA ASP A 235 -4.09 -23.83 -5.65
C ASP A 235 -3.16 -23.58 -6.84
N HIS A 236 -2.45 -22.45 -6.81
CA HIS A 236 -1.52 -22.05 -7.86
C HIS A 236 -0.17 -22.80 -7.85
N ARG A 237 0.08 -23.65 -6.85
CA ARG A 237 1.28 -24.50 -6.81
C ARG A 237 1.14 -25.77 -7.66
N LYS A 238 -0.08 -26.12 -8.06
CA LYS A 238 -0.32 -27.24 -8.99
C LYS A 238 0.13 -26.85 -10.40
N ASP A 239 0.78 -27.73 -11.13
CA ASP A 239 1.27 -27.46 -12.50
C ASP A 239 0.13 -27.11 -13.47
N ASP A 240 -1.07 -27.59 -13.24
CA ASP A 240 -2.23 -27.44 -14.10
C ASP A 240 -3.33 -26.52 -13.53
N TRP A 241 -3.02 -25.67 -12.54
CA TRP A 241 -3.96 -24.72 -11.95
C TRP A 241 -4.70 -23.88 -13.00
N HIS A 242 -4.04 -23.52 -14.09
CA HIS A 242 -4.63 -22.77 -15.18
C HIS A 242 -5.72 -23.55 -15.94
N LYS A 243 -5.65 -24.89 -15.99
CA LYS A 243 -6.70 -25.73 -16.56
C LYS A 243 -7.91 -25.78 -15.65
N GLU A 244 -7.70 -25.83 -14.33
CA GLU A 244 -8.76 -25.76 -13.32
C GLU A 244 -9.52 -24.43 -13.46
N VAL A 245 -8.82 -23.29 -13.54
CA VAL A 245 -9.43 -21.97 -13.78
C VAL A 245 -10.25 -21.95 -15.07
N ARG A 246 -9.72 -22.48 -16.17
CA ARG A 246 -10.46 -22.57 -17.45
C ARG A 246 -11.71 -23.46 -17.34
N GLY A 247 -11.63 -24.54 -16.57
CA GLY A 247 -12.77 -25.41 -16.30
C GLY A 247 -13.90 -24.66 -15.58
N ILE A 248 -13.54 -23.97 -14.50
CA ILE A 248 -14.45 -23.13 -13.72
C ILE A 248 -15.07 -22.03 -14.60
N THR A 249 -14.26 -21.33 -15.42
CA THR A 249 -14.76 -20.27 -16.30
C THR A 249 -15.81 -20.82 -17.30
N LYS A 250 -15.57 -22.00 -17.87
CA LYS A 250 -16.56 -22.67 -18.78
C LYS A 250 -17.84 -23.07 -18.05
N GLU A 251 -17.73 -23.49 -16.81
CA GLU A 251 -18.90 -23.82 -15.99
C GLU A 251 -19.73 -22.58 -15.70
N ILE A 252 -19.11 -21.49 -15.28
CA ILE A 252 -19.78 -20.20 -15.07
C ILE A 252 -20.48 -19.74 -16.35
N ALA A 253 -19.81 -19.84 -17.51
CA ALA A 253 -20.38 -19.46 -18.79
C ALA A 253 -21.64 -20.27 -19.13
N LYS A 254 -21.67 -21.58 -18.85
CA LYS A 254 -22.86 -22.44 -19.04
C LYS A 254 -24.00 -22.02 -18.12
N GLN A 255 -23.70 -21.63 -16.88
CA GLN A 255 -24.71 -21.23 -15.89
C GLN A 255 -25.31 -19.86 -16.19
N THR A 256 -24.50 -18.93 -16.69
CA THR A 256 -24.88 -17.52 -16.89
C THR A 256 -25.27 -17.18 -18.31
N GLY A 257 -24.95 -18.02 -19.30
CA GLY A 257 -25.14 -17.73 -20.73
C GLY A 257 -24.15 -16.67 -21.27
N VAL A 258 -23.19 -16.24 -20.48
CA VAL A 258 -22.16 -15.25 -20.87
C VAL A 258 -20.94 -16.03 -21.39
N ALA A 259 -20.43 -15.61 -22.56
CA ALA A 259 -19.21 -16.25 -23.12
C ALA A 259 -18.03 -16.13 -22.14
N PRO A 260 -17.18 -17.18 -22.05
CA PRO A 260 -16.05 -17.23 -21.12
C PRO A 260 -14.95 -16.21 -21.49
#